data_d7eec4a1497620652a2ca215a34024ef
#
_entry.id   d7eec4a1497620652a2ca215a34024ef
#
_cell.length_a   1.000
_cell.length_b   1.000
_cell.length_c   1.000
_cell.angle_alpha   90.00
_cell.angle_beta   90.00
_cell.angle_gamma   90.00
#
_symmetry.space_group_name_H-M   'P 1'
#
loop_
_entity.id
_entity.type
_entity.pdbx_description
1 polymer ?
#
loop_
_entity_poly.entity_id
_entity_poly.type
_entity_poly.pdbx_seq_one_letter_code
_entity_poly.pdbx_strand_id
1 'polypeptide(L)'
;PSNSSAASDVYKRQKHGRELMDIAKEKSINFLFEASCGGGIPIIRVINSSLTGDEIDEVTGILNGTTNYMLYKMSTEGCEFDTVLKEAQQKGYAEADPTADVEGYDACRKIAILSSLAYERYFDFEDIYTEGITKITPEDMEYAAKLGRTIKLLGTSRRLADGTCYAMVAPFMLGQNSPLYSVNDVFNAVFVHGNMLGDAMFYGSGAGKLPTASAVVGDIVDAAKHLHVNIVTNWNSTPAVLKPLDEVTCLLYTSPSPRD
;
A
#
# COMPACT_ATOMS: atom_id res chain seq x y z
N PRO A 1 -20.95 -2.15 -10.93
CA PRO A 1 -20.22 -0.90 -10.79
C PRO A 1 -18.75 -1.24 -10.56
N SER A 2 -17.95 -0.84 -11.55
CA SER A 2 -16.52 -1.07 -11.56
C SER A 2 -15.85 -0.41 -10.36
N ASN A 3 -14.79 -1.04 -9.83
CA ASN A 3 -13.88 -0.44 -8.84
C ASN A 3 -13.08 0.75 -9.43
N SER A 4 -13.35 1.14 -10.69
CA SER A 4 -12.64 2.20 -11.40
C SER A 4 -12.70 3.57 -10.74
N SER A 5 -13.77 3.86 -9.98
CA SER A 5 -13.86 5.13 -9.25
C SER A 5 -12.81 5.22 -8.14
N ALA A 6 -12.53 4.12 -7.42
CA ALA A 6 -11.51 4.10 -6.38
C ALA A 6 -10.10 4.23 -6.98
N ALA A 7 -9.80 3.51 -8.07
CA ALA A 7 -8.51 3.59 -8.75
C ALA A 7 -8.27 4.98 -9.37
N SER A 8 -9.26 5.58 -10.01
CA SER A 8 -9.14 6.94 -10.55
C SER A 8 -8.96 7.99 -9.46
N ASP A 9 -9.56 7.80 -8.30
CA ASP A 9 -9.39 8.69 -7.15
C ASP A 9 -7.98 8.61 -6.57
N VAL A 10 -7.39 7.42 -6.47
CA VAL A 10 -5.99 7.23 -6.05
C VAL A 10 -5.04 7.94 -7.01
N TYR A 11 -5.23 7.79 -8.34
CA TYR A 11 -4.41 8.47 -9.34
C TYR A 11 -4.53 10.00 -9.23
N LYS A 12 -5.76 10.53 -9.15
CA LYS A 12 -6.01 11.97 -9.02
C LYS A 12 -5.40 12.55 -7.76
N ARG A 13 -5.50 11.85 -6.64
CA ARG A 13 -4.92 12.28 -5.36
C ARG A 13 -3.41 12.27 -5.39
N GLN A 14 -2.80 11.28 -5.99
CA GLN A 14 -1.36 11.24 -6.12
C GLN A 14 -0.85 12.35 -7.05
N LYS A 15 -1.51 12.57 -8.19
CA LYS A 15 -1.13 13.61 -9.15
C LYS A 15 -1.39 15.03 -8.66
N HIS A 16 -2.48 15.26 -7.93
CA HIS A 16 -2.93 16.57 -7.48
C HIS A 16 -3.00 16.71 -5.95
N GLY A 17 -2.53 15.70 -5.21
CA GLY A 17 -2.65 15.68 -3.76
C GLY A 17 -2.02 16.87 -3.09
N ARG A 18 -0.82 17.25 -3.53
CA ARG A 18 -0.12 18.44 -3.05
C ARG A 18 -0.95 19.72 -3.21
N GLU A 19 -1.44 19.96 -4.43
CA GLU A 19 -2.28 21.12 -4.75
C GLU A 19 -3.57 21.13 -3.93
N LEU A 20 -4.25 19.98 -3.84
CA LEU A 20 -5.48 19.84 -3.06
C LEU A 20 -5.26 20.09 -1.57
N MET A 21 -4.17 19.59 -1.00
CA MET A 21 -3.83 19.80 0.41
C MET A 21 -3.46 21.26 0.69
N ASP A 22 -2.71 21.92 -0.22
CA ASP A 22 -2.37 23.34 -0.10
C ASP A 22 -3.64 24.20 -0.16
N ILE A 23 -4.58 23.90 -1.08
CA ILE A 23 -5.87 24.58 -1.17
C ILE A 23 -6.71 24.33 0.10
N ALA A 24 -6.78 23.12 0.59
CA ALA A 24 -7.53 22.78 1.80
C ALA A 24 -7.00 23.57 3.02
N LYS A 25 -5.68 23.68 3.14
CA LYS A 25 -5.00 24.46 4.18
C LYS A 25 -5.28 25.95 4.03
N GLU A 26 -5.14 26.50 2.81
CA GLU A 26 -5.43 27.92 2.52
C GLU A 26 -6.88 28.31 2.85
N LYS A 27 -7.83 27.43 2.46
CA LYS A 27 -9.26 27.66 2.67
C LYS A 27 -9.74 27.27 4.07
N SER A 28 -8.87 26.71 4.90
CA SER A 28 -9.22 26.21 6.23
C SER A 28 -10.38 25.20 6.19
N ILE A 29 -10.34 24.24 5.26
CA ILE A 29 -11.32 23.17 5.09
C ILE A 29 -10.71 21.81 5.34
N ASN A 30 -11.53 20.87 5.82
CA ASN A 30 -11.11 19.48 5.99
C ASN A 30 -11.17 18.73 4.66
N PHE A 31 -10.07 18.09 4.29
CA PHE A 31 -9.97 17.23 3.13
C PHE A 31 -9.55 15.83 3.60
N LEU A 32 -10.51 14.91 3.67
CA LEU A 32 -10.33 13.55 4.17
C LEU A 32 -10.40 12.56 3.01
N PHE A 33 -9.61 11.49 3.06
CA PHE A 33 -9.45 10.57 1.94
C PHE A 33 -9.11 9.14 2.38
N GLU A 34 -9.69 8.67 3.50
CA GLU A 34 -9.43 7.34 4.06
C GLU A 34 -9.61 6.21 3.04
N ALA A 35 -10.66 6.31 2.22
CA ALA A 35 -10.96 5.29 1.20
C ALA A 35 -9.92 5.18 0.06
N SER A 36 -8.88 6.03 0.03
CA SER A 36 -7.86 6.01 -1.01
C SER A 36 -6.86 4.86 -0.85
N CYS A 37 -6.60 4.42 0.38
CA CYS A 37 -5.68 3.33 0.67
C CYS A 37 -6.33 2.34 1.63
N GLY A 38 -6.16 1.04 1.35
CA GLY A 38 -6.62 -0.01 2.25
C GLY A 38 -8.15 -0.20 2.33
N GLY A 39 -8.94 0.49 1.52
CA GLY A 39 -10.39 0.34 1.47
C GLY A 39 -11.06 0.52 2.83
N GLY A 40 -11.40 -0.56 3.51
CA GLY A 40 -11.98 -0.53 4.86
C GLY A 40 -10.97 -0.48 6.00
N ILE A 41 -9.67 -0.52 5.72
CA ILE A 41 -8.62 -0.41 6.72
C ILE A 41 -8.40 1.07 7.03
N PRO A 42 -8.57 1.55 8.28
CA PRO A 42 -8.48 2.98 8.62
C PRO A 42 -7.03 3.46 8.75
N ILE A 43 -6.19 3.20 7.75
CA ILE A 43 -4.73 3.39 7.83
C ILE A 43 -4.31 4.86 7.77
N ILE A 44 -4.97 5.67 6.93
CA ILE A 44 -4.62 7.10 6.78
C ILE A 44 -4.88 7.84 8.08
N ARG A 45 -6.05 7.62 8.70
CA ARG A 45 -6.39 8.23 9.99
C ARG A 45 -5.47 7.76 11.10
N VAL A 46 -5.10 6.49 11.11
CA VAL A 46 -4.18 5.95 12.11
C VAL A 46 -2.80 6.61 12.00
N ILE A 47 -2.23 6.71 10.81
CA ILE A 47 -0.96 7.41 10.60
C ILE A 47 -1.07 8.87 11.03
N ASN A 48 -2.13 9.57 10.63
CA ASN A 48 -2.30 11.00 10.90
C ASN A 48 -2.62 11.36 12.37
N SER A 49 -3.16 10.43 13.15
CA SER A 49 -3.63 10.75 14.51
C SER A 49 -3.13 9.81 15.58
N SER A 50 -3.13 8.49 15.33
CA SER A 50 -2.83 7.53 16.40
C SER A 50 -1.34 7.25 16.53
N LEU A 51 -0.58 7.36 15.44
CA LEU A 51 0.85 7.08 15.40
C LEU A 51 1.72 8.35 15.43
N THR A 52 1.13 9.51 15.68
CA THR A 52 1.86 10.79 15.72
C THR A 52 2.85 10.93 16.89
N GLY A 53 2.81 10.03 17.86
CA GLY A 53 3.78 9.95 18.94
C GLY A 53 5.05 9.16 18.59
N ASP A 54 5.05 8.50 17.43
CA ASP A 54 6.15 7.67 16.94
C ASP A 54 6.83 8.30 15.74
N GLU A 55 8.11 8.03 15.58
CA GLU A 55 8.78 8.19 14.30
C GLU A 55 8.63 6.89 13.50
N ILE A 56 7.79 6.93 12.48
CA ILE A 56 7.61 5.80 11.57
C ILE A 56 8.84 5.72 10.68
N ASP A 57 9.49 4.56 10.63
CA ASP A 57 10.65 4.31 9.78
C ASP A 57 10.42 3.26 8.68
N GLU A 58 9.34 2.47 8.78
CA GLU A 58 8.94 1.53 7.73
C GLU A 58 7.43 1.49 7.55
N VAL A 59 7.00 1.48 6.28
CA VAL A 59 5.64 1.16 5.87
C VAL A 59 5.72 0.12 4.77
N THR A 60 5.13 -1.05 5.00
CA THR A 60 5.13 -2.16 4.03
C THR A 60 3.73 -2.77 3.97
N GLY A 61 3.20 -3.02 2.76
CA GLY A 61 1.84 -3.52 2.68
C GLY A 61 1.53 -4.33 1.44
N ILE A 62 0.53 -5.21 1.59
CA ILE A 62 -0.22 -5.82 0.51
C ILE A 62 -1.38 -4.84 0.23
N LEU A 63 -1.21 -4.03 -0.81
CA LEU A 63 -2.05 -2.86 -1.08
C LEU A 63 -3.07 -3.06 -2.20
N ASN A 64 -3.00 -4.22 -2.88
CA ASN A 64 -3.88 -4.56 -3.99
C ASN A 64 -4.46 -5.97 -3.80
N GLY A 65 -5.79 -6.06 -3.65
CA GLY A 65 -6.50 -7.32 -3.41
C GLY A 65 -6.52 -8.23 -4.63
N THR A 66 -6.59 -7.68 -5.84
CA THR A 66 -6.59 -8.44 -7.10
C THR A 66 -5.31 -9.26 -7.26
N THR A 67 -4.16 -8.59 -7.13
CA THR A 67 -2.86 -9.26 -7.25
C THR A 67 -2.60 -10.23 -6.11
N ASN A 68 -3.03 -9.92 -4.89
CA ASN A 68 -2.91 -10.84 -3.77
C ASN A 68 -3.75 -12.10 -3.98
N TYR A 69 -4.98 -11.96 -4.47
CA TYR A 69 -5.83 -13.08 -4.86
C TYR A 69 -5.17 -13.94 -5.94
N MET A 70 -4.64 -13.30 -7.00
CA MET A 70 -4.00 -14.01 -8.11
C MET A 70 -2.79 -14.81 -7.64
N LEU A 71 -1.87 -14.21 -6.89
CA LEU A 71 -0.68 -14.88 -6.35
C LEU A 71 -1.06 -16.02 -5.39
N TYR A 72 -2.10 -15.83 -4.57
CA TYR A 72 -2.61 -16.87 -3.69
C TYR A 72 -3.14 -18.09 -4.46
N LYS A 73 -3.93 -17.87 -5.51
CA LYS A 73 -4.47 -18.92 -6.37
C LYS A 73 -3.35 -19.66 -7.14
N MET A 74 -2.41 -18.92 -7.71
CA MET A 74 -1.23 -19.51 -8.37
C MET A 74 -0.45 -20.41 -7.41
N SER A 75 -0.26 -19.97 -6.18
CA SER A 75 0.47 -20.73 -5.15
C SER A 75 -0.28 -21.96 -4.65
N THR A 76 -1.61 -21.91 -4.50
CA THR A 76 -2.41 -23.00 -3.90
C THR A 76 -2.92 -24.01 -4.92
N GLU A 77 -3.15 -23.60 -6.16
CA GLU A 77 -3.75 -24.42 -7.22
C GLU A 77 -2.78 -24.71 -8.37
N GLY A 78 -1.59 -24.08 -8.38
CA GLY A 78 -0.60 -24.26 -9.45
C GLY A 78 -1.06 -23.74 -10.81
N CYS A 79 -1.99 -22.78 -10.83
CA CYS A 79 -2.57 -22.24 -12.05
C CYS A 79 -1.64 -21.23 -12.71
N GLU A 80 -1.72 -21.17 -14.04
CA GLU A 80 -1.07 -20.12 -14.84
C GLU A 80 -1.70 -18.75 -14.61
N PHE A 81 -0.88 -17.70 -14.74
CA PHE A 81 -1.28 -16.30 -14.58
C PHE A 81 -2.56 -15.94 -15.36
N ASP A 82 -2.60 -16.26 -16.66
CA ASP A 82 -3.75 -15.93 -17.52
C ASP A 82 -5.04 -16.63 -17.11
N THR A 83 -4.94 -17.83 -16.56
CA THR A 83 -6.09 -18.59 -16.05
C THR A 83 -6.68 -17.92 -14.83
N VAL A 84 -5.83 -17.54 -13.89
CA VAL A 84 -6.25 -16.87 -12.65
C VAL A 84 -6.76 -15.46 -12.94
N LEU A 85 -6.15 -14.74 -13.88
CA LEU A 85 -6.62 -13.42 -14.30
C LEU A 85 -8.06 -13.47 -14.83
N LYS A 86 -8.36 -14.44 -15.72
CA LYS A 86 -9.72 -14.64 -16.24
C LYS A 86 -10.72 -14.96 -15.11
N GLU A 87 -10.31 -15.78 -14.15
CA GLU A 87 -11.15 -16.07 -12.98
C GLU A 87 -11.39 -14.81 -12.13
N ALA A 88 -10.36 -14.02 -11.87
CA ALA A 88 -10.46 -12.76 -11.16
C ALA A 88 -11.41 -11.77 -11.86
N GLN A 89 -11.37 -11.70 -13.19
CA GLN A 89 -12.28 -10.88 -13.99
C GLN A 89 -13.72 -11.38 -13.89
N GLN A 90 -13.95 -12.69 -14.00
CA GLN A 90 -15.29 -13.30 -13.86
C GLN A 90 -15.90 -13.04 -12.48
N LYS A 91 -15.08 -13.03 -11.42
CA LYS A 91 -15.51 -12.73 -10.06
C LYS A 91 -15.66 -11.21 -9.80
N GLY A 92 -15.28 -10.36 -10.74
CA GLY A 92 -15.29 -8.91 -10.58
C GLY A 92 -14.20 -8.35 -9.68
N TYR A 93 -13.14 -9.11 -9.44
CA TYR A 93 -11.95 -8.65 -8.70
C TYR A 93 -11.00 -7.87 -9.60
N ALA A 94 -10.90 -8.23 -10.89
CA ALA A 94 -10.14 -7.51 -11.89
C ALA A 94 -11.08 -6.89 -12.94
N GLU A 95 -10.71 -5.73 -13.44
CA GLU A 95 -11.40 -5.06 -14.56
C GLU A 95 -10.99 -5.68 -15.90
N ALA A 96 -11.67 -5.25 -17.00
CA ALA A 96 -11.33 -5.67 -18.35
C ALA A 96 -9.89 -5.26 -18.74
N ASP A 97 -9.44 -4.08 -18.30
CA ASP A 97 -8.05 -3.67 -18.35
C ASP A 97 -7.46 -3.73 -16.93
N PRO A 98 -6.73 -4.81 -16.58
CA PRO A 98 -6.17 -5.02 -15.26
C PRO A 98 -4.78 -4.39 -15.08
N THR A 99 -4.26 -3.65 -16.07
CA THR A 99 -2.88 -3.17 -16.12
C THR A 99 -2.47 -2.43 -14.84
N ALA A 100 -3.35 -1.57 -14.31
CA ALA A 100 -3.03 -0.83 -13.08
C ALA A 100 -2.78 -1.75 -11.87
N ASP A 101 -3.47 -2.89 -11.82
CA ASP A 101 -3.31 -3.88 -10.77
C ASP A 101 -2.06 -4.75 -11.03
N VAL A 102 -2.03 -5.45 -12.17
CA VAL A 102 -1.04 -6.51 -12.43
C VAL A 102 0.38 -5.97 -12.67
N GLU A 103 0.52 -4.73 -13.14
CA GLU A 103 1.81 -4.05 -13.26
C GLU A 103 2.21 -3.29 -11.98
N GLY A 104 1.40 -3.33 -10.93
CA GLY A 104 1.71 -2.77 -9.62
C GLY A 104 1.48 -1.27 -9.48
N TYR A 105 0.93 -0.58 -10.48
CA TYR A 105 0.76 0.87 -10.46
C TYR A 105 -0.25 1.35 -9.39
N ASP A 106 -1.29 0.57 -9.10
CA ASP A 106 -2.21 0.86 -8.01
C ASP A 106 -1.50 0.79 -6.64
N ALA A 107 -0.73 -0.27 -6.41
CA ALA A 107 0.07 -0.42 -5.19
C ALA A 107 1.13 0.69 -5.06
N CYS A 108 1.75 1.10 -6.18
CA CYS A 108 2.72 2.19 -6.24
C CYS A 108 2.12 3.53 -5.77
N ARG A 109 0.95 3.89 -6.28
CA ARG A 109 0.27 5.12 -5.87
C ARG A 109 -0.14 5.08 -4.39
N LYS A 110 -0.56 3.92 -3.89
CA LYS A 110 -0.94 3.75 -2.49
C LYS A 110 0.26 3.84 -1.55
N ILE A 111 1.38 3.19 -1.87
CA ILE A 111 2.58 3.32 -1.03
C ILE A 111 3.13 4.74 -1.05
N ALA A 112 3.07 5.46 -2.18
CA ALA A 112 3.47 6.85 -2.25
C ALA A 112 2.63 7.74 -1.30
N ILE A 113 1.31 7.53 -1.23
CA ILE A 113 0.43 8.25 -0.29
C ILE A 113 0.80 7.92 1.16
N LEU A 114 0.91 6.63 1.50
CA LEU A 114 1.21 6.20 2.86
C LEU A 114 2.57 6.69 3.34
N SER A 115 3.59 6.62 2.46
CA SER A 115 4.94 7.12 2.75
C SER A 115 4.95 8.63 2.93
N SER A 116 4.19 9.36 2.10
CA SER A 116 4.10 10.81 2.21
C SER A 116 3.55 11.25 3.57
N LEU A 117 2.55 10.52 4.07
CA LEU A 117 1.96 10.77 5.38
C LEU A 117 2.87 10.34 6.54
N ALA A 118 3.49 9.16 6.42
CA ALA A 118 4.31 8.58 7.48
C ALA A 118 5.63 9.34 7.71
N TYR A 119 6.23 9.87 6.65
CA TYR A 119 7.54 10.54 6.73
C TYR A 119 7.46 12.07 6.58
N GLU A 120 6.25 12.61 6.45
CA GLU A 120 6.03 14.04 6.27
C GLU A 120 6.86 14.63 5.11
N ARG A 121 6.96 13.87 3.99
CA ARG A 121 7.67 14.20 2.77
C ARG A 121 6.80 13.83 1.57
N TYR A 122 6.91 14.59 0.49
CA TYR A 122 6.22 14.23 -0.75
C TYR A 122 6.98 13.12 -1.48
N PHE A 123 6.32 11.98 -1.68
CA PHE A 123 6.80 10.88 -2.52
C PHE A 123 6.10 10.96 -3.86
N ASP A 124 6.86 11.23 -4.92
CA ASP A 124 6.33 11.11 -6.27
C ASP A 124 6.28 9.64 -6.67
N PHE A 125 5.12 9.17 -7.11
CA PHE A 125 4.97 7.77 -7.51
C PHE A 125 5.76 7.47 -8.80
N GLU A 126 6.09 8.48 -9.62
CA GLU A 126 6.91 8.31 -10.82
C GLU A 126 8.38 7.99 -10.48
N ASP A 127 8.84 8.36 -9.28
CA ASP A 127 10.19 8.06 -8.80
C ASP A 127 10.28 6.70 -8.08
N ILE A 128 9.16 6.01 -7.86
CA ILE A 128 9.12 4.73 -7.15
C ILE A 128 9.30 3.58 -8.13
N TYR A 129 10.33 2.76 -7.89
CA TYR A 129 10.50 1.52 -8.66
C TYR A 129 9.27 0.64 -8.54
N THR A 130 8.75 0.21 -9.70
CA THR A 130 7.52 -0.59 -9.73
C THR A 130 7.69 -1.77 -10.68
N GLU A 131 7.55 -2.96 -10.13
CA GLU A 131 7.48 -4.23 -10.86
C GLU A 131 6.20 -4.97 -10.45
N GLY A 132 5.41 -5.37 -11.46
CA GLY A 132 4.17 -6.12 -11.27
C GLY A 132 4.37 -7.63 -11.13
N ILE A 133 3.28 -8.37 -11.29
CA ILE A 133 3.24 -9.83 -11.13
C ILE A 133 3.18 -10.59 -12.47
N THR A 134 3.18 -9.90 -13.59
CA THR A 134 2.99 -10.48 -14.94
C THR A 134 4.09 -11.46 -15.35
N LYS A 135 5.26 -11.38 -14.72
CA LYS A 135 6.39 -12.28 -14.98
C LYS A 135 6.49 -13.47 -14.03
N ILE A 136 5.61 -13.52 -13.00
CA ILE A 136 5.61 -14.61 -12.01
C ILE A 136 5.00 -15.86 -12.63
N THR A 137 5.72 -16.95 -12.55
CA THR A 137 5.35 -18.25 -13.13
C THR A 137 4.94 -19.26 -12.05
N PRO A 138 4.25 -20.35 -12.42
CA PRO A 138 3.98 -21.47 -11.50
C PRO A 138 5.26 -22.10 -10.94
N GLU A 139 6.35 -22.12 -11.72
CA GLU A 139 7.66 -22.60 -11.27
C GLU A 139 8.21 -21.74 -10.13
N ASP A 140 8.07 -20.41 -10.21
CA ASP A 140 8.48 -19.50 -9.14
C ASP A 140 7.72 -19.79 -7.85
N MET A 141 6.40 -20.08 -7.96
CA MET A 141 5.56 -20.46 -6.82
C MET A 141 6.02 -21.78 -6.21
N GLU A 142 6.36 -22.78 -7.04
CA GLU A 142 6.87 -24.05 -6.58
C GLU A 142 8.22 -23.91 -5.86
N TYR A 143 9.14 -23.09 -6.39
CA TYR A 143 10.41 -22.79 -5.74
C TYR A 143 10.23 -22.06 -4.41
N ALA A 144 9.35 -21.08 -4.35
CA ALA A 144 9.03 -20.37 -3.11
C ALA A 144 8.48 -21.37 -2.06
N ALA A 145 7.55 -22.24 -2.45
CA ALA A 145 6.98 -23.25 -1.57
C ALA A 145 8.04 -24.24 -1.04
N LYS A 146 8.96 -24.72 -1.89
CA LYS A 146 10.10 -25.59 -1.48
C LYS A 146 11.01 -24.91 -0.46
N LEU A 147 11.11 -23.58 -0.50
CA LEU A 147 11.86 -22.78 0.48
C LEU A 147 11.04 -22.41 1.73
N GLY A 148 9.79 -22.90 1.85
CA GLY A 148 8.88 -22.51 2.94
C GLY A 148 8.46 -21.03 2.88
N ARG A 149 8.41 -20.46 1.70
CA ARG A 149 8.09 -19.05 1.44
C ARG A 149 6.83 -18.92 0.58
N THR A 150 6.26 -17.72 0.58
CA THR A 150 5.17 -17.32 -0.32
C THR A 150 5.57 -16.07 -1.09
N ILE A 151 5.03 -15.89 -2.30
CA ILE A 151 5.25 -14.68 -3.08
C ILE A 151 4.07 -13.73 -2.88
N LYS A 152 4.36 -12.48 -2.55
CA LYS A 152 3.39 -11.39 -2.39
C LYS A 152 3.86 -10.16 -3.14
N LEU A 153 2.94 -9.43 -3.76
CA LEU A 153 3.23 -8.08 -4.27
C LEU A 153 3.19 -7.11 -3.10
N LEU A 154 4.33 -6.53 -2.76
CA LEU A 154 4.43 -5.56 -1.68
C LEU A 154 4.72 -4.17 -2.23
N GLY A 155 4.02 -3.16 -1.70
CA GLY A 155 4.51 -1.79 -1.67
C GLY A 155 5.25 -1.58 -0.36
N THR A 156 6.50 -1.14 -0.43
CA THR A 156 7.33 -0.91 0.76
C THR A 156 8.07 0.40 0.65
N SER A 157 8.25 1.05 1.79
CA SER A 157 9.10 2.23 1.94
C SER A 157 9.77 2.24 3.29
N ARG A 158 10.96 2.84 3.34
CA ARG A 158 11.72 2.97 4.58
C ARG A 158 12.49 4.27 4.62
N ARG A 159 12.51 4.89 5.80
CA ARG A 159 13.40 6.01 6.13
C ARG A 159 14.71 5.47 6.65
N LEU A 160 15.81 5.94 6.09
CA LEU A 160 17.16 5.53 6.46
C LEU A 160 17.75 6.47 7.52
N ALA A 161 18.79 6.01 8.22
CA ALA A 161 19.44 6.76 9.29
C ALA A 161 20.03 8.10 8.86
N ASP A 162 20.34 8.27 7.56
CA ASP A 162 20.83 9.53 6.97
C ASP A 162 19.69 10.49 6.57
N GLY A 163 18.44 10.13 6.84
CA GLY A 163 17.25 10.91 6.50
C GLY A 163 16.79 10.78 5.07
N THR A 164 17.48 10.00 4.23
CA THR A 164 16.98 9.60 2.91
C THR A 164 15.96 8.48 3.04
N CYS A 165 15.24 8.19 1.96
CA CYS A 165 14.25 7.13 1.94
C CYS A 165 14.49 6.20 0.75
N TYR A 166 13.89 5.02 0.79
CA TYR A 166 13.61 4.26 -0.42
C TYR A 166 12.14 3.88 -0.44
N ALA A 167 11.62 3.65 -1.64
CA ALA A 167 10.28 3.11 -1.84
C ALA A 167 10.27 2.24 -3.11
N MET A 168 9.51 1.14 -3.06
CA MET A 168 9.38 0.26 -4.21
C MET A 168 8.10 -0.56 -4.15
N VAL A 169 7.69 -1.06 -5.31
CA VAL A 169 6.67 -2.09 -5.45
C VAL A 169 7.28 -3.24 -6.26
N ALA A 170 7.23 -4.43 -5.71
CA ALA A 170 7.74 -5.63 -6.39
C ALA A 170 7.14 -6.92 -5.77
N PRO A 171 7.24 -8.06 -6.46
CA PRO A 171 7.03 -9.35 -5.86
C PRO A 171 8.14 -9.68 -4.85
N PHE A 172 7.75 -10.11 -3.65
CA PHE A 172 8.66 -10.51 -2.57
C PHE A 172 8.40 -11.94 -2.13
N MET A 173 9.47 -12.68 -1.86
CA MET A 173 9.40 -13.99 -1.19
C MET A 173 9.38 -13.79 0.33
N LEU A 174 8.23 -14.03 0.97
CA LEU A 174 8.05 -13.90 2.41
C LEU A 174 8.19 -15.25 3.11
N GLY A 175 8.94 -15.27 4.20
CA GLY A 175 9.00 -16.40 5.12
C GLY A 175 7.87 -16.35 6.15
N GLN A 176 7.65 -17.46 6.87
CA GLN A 176 6.60 -17.61 7.89
C GLN A 176 6.74 -16.62 9.07
N ASN A 177 7.92 -16.04 9.26
CA ASN A 177 8.17 -15.04 10.30
C ASN A 177 7.61 -13.65 9.92
N SER A 178 7.27 -13.41 8.64
CA SER A 178 6.67 -12.16 8.23
C SER A 178 5.20 -12.10 8.63
N PRO A 179 4.73 -11.03 9.28
CA PRO A 179 3.31 -10.86 9.58
C PRO A 179 2.41 -10.88 8.32
N LEU A 180 2.97 -10.48 7.17
CA LEU A 180 2.27 -10.44 5.88
C LEU A 180 2.17 -11.80 5.19
N TYR A 181 2.90 -12.83 5.66
CA TYR A 181 2.92 -14.16 5.06
C TYR A 181 1.53 -14.78 4.91
N SER A 182 0.70 -14.67 5.95
CA SER A 182 -0.63 -15.29 6.03
C SER A 182 -1.77 -14.42 5.49
N VAL A 183 -1.46 -13.25 4.93
CA VAL A 183 -2.46 -12.39 4.31
C VAL A 183 -2.79 -12.92 2.91
N ASN A 184 -3.89 -13.61 2.77
CA ASN A 184 -4.28 -14.35 1.57
C ASN A 184 -5.57 -13.80 0.94
N ASP A 185 -5.92 -14.35 -0.24
CA ASP A 185 -7.13 -14.02 -0.97
C ASP A 185 -7.19 -12.52 -1.32
N VAL A 186 -8.35 -11.89 -1.29
CA VAL A 186 -8.58 -10.48 -1.61
C VAL A 186 -8.23 -9.50 -0.48
N PHE A 187 -7.72 -10.01 0.64
CA PHE A 187 -7.41 -9.19 1.79
C PHE A 187 -6.13 -8.38 1.61
N ASN A 188 -6.13 -7.22 2.24
CA ASN A 188 -5.00 -6.31 2.31
C ASN A 188 -4.47 -6.24 3.74
N ALA A 189 -3.21 -5.84 3.88
CA ALA A 189 -2.63 -5.47 5.16
C ALA A 189 -1.57 -4.40 4.97
N VAL A 190 -1.46 -3.53 5.95
CA VAL A 190 -0.38 -2.52 6.06
C VAL A 190 0.36 -2.77 7.36
N PHE A 191 1.64 -3.04 7.23
CA PHE A 191 2.58 -3.15 8.33
C PHE A 191 3.29 -1.81 8.50
N VAL A 192 3.46 -1.37 9.73
CA VAL A 192 4.15 -0.13 10.10
C VAL A 192 5.12 -0.44 11.22
N HIS A 193 6.35 0.05 11.12
CA HIS A 193 7.32 0.04 12.21
C HIS A 193 7.57 1.47 12.71
N GLY A 194 7.40 1.66 14.02
CA GLY A 194 7.68 2.91 14.72
C GLY A 194 8.76 2.73 15.77
N ASN A 195 9.52 3.76 16.04
CA ASN A 195 10.67 3.72 16.94
C ASN A 195 10.35 3.34 18.40
N MET A 196 9.12 3.66 18.86
CA MET A 196 8.68 3.37 20.23
C MET A 196 7.60 2.28 20.26
N LEU A 197 6.68 2.29 19.30
CA LEU A 197 5.60 1.31 19.18
C LEU A 197 6.16 -0.08 18.77
N GLY A 198 7.22 -0.09 17.95
CA GLY A 198 7.67 -1.31 17.27
C GLY A 198 6.72 -1.66 16.11
N ASP A 199 6.40 -2.93 15.97
CA ASP A 199 5.63 -3.47 14.86
C ASP A 199 4.12 -3.37 15.10
N ALA A 200 3.41 -2.81 14.13
CA ALA A 200 1.95 -2.83 14.08
C ALA A 200 1.47 -3.26 12.70
N MET A 201 0.37 -3.99 12.63
CA MET A 201 -0.23 -4.43 11.37
C MET A 201 -1.73 -4.15 11.37
N PHE A 202 -2.21 -3.59 10.27
CA PHE A 202 -3.61 -3.27 10.02
C PHE A 202 -4.10 -4.16 8.87
N TYR A 203 -5.07 -5.02 9.15
CA TYR A 203 -5.57 -6.03 8.23
C TYR A 203 -7.06 -5.85 7.99
N GLY A 204 -7.50 -6.07 6.75
CA GLY A 204 -8.93 -6.02 6.41
C GLY A 204 -9.20 -6.11 4.92
N SER A 205 -10.44 -5.78 4.54
CA SER A 205 -10.87 -5.74 3.14
C SER A 205 -10.32 -4.49 2.47
N GLY A 206 -9.38 -4.66 1.54
CA GLY A 206 -8.71 -3.57 0.82
C GLY A 206 -9.58 -2.90 -0.24
N ALA A 207 -10.71 -3.51 -0.63
CA ALA A 207 -11.66 -3.01 -1.61
C ALA A 207 -13.05 -3.55 -1.33
N GLY A 208 -14.04 -3.06 -2.09
CA GLY A 208 -15.42 -3.52 -2.02
C GLY A 208 -16.39 -2.41 -1.62
N LYS A 209 -17.64 -2.56 -2.04
CA LYS A 209 -18.68 -1.55 -1.86
C LYS A 209 -18.87 -1.13 -0.39
N LEU A 210 -19.02 -2.09 0.51
CA LEU A 210 -19.28 -1.81 1.92
C LEU A 210 -18.04 -1.31 2.67
N PRO A 211 -16.84 -1.91 2.53
CA PRO A 211 -15.63 -1.39 3.14
C PRO A 211 -15.30 0.05 2.71
N THR A 212 -15.40 0.34 1.40
CA THR A 212 -15.17 1.69 0.88
C THR A 212 -16.22 2.69 1.39
N ALA A 213 -17.50 2.30 1.41
CA ALA A 213 -18.57 3.13 1.98
C ALA A 213 -18.35 3.41 3.47
N SER A 214 -17.88 2.42 4.24
CA SER A 214 -17.56 2.60 5.66
C SER A 214 -16.47 3.65 5.87
N ALA A 215 -15.39 3.61 5.07
CA ALA A 215 -14.33 4.60 5.14
C ALA A 215 -14.83 6.02 4.79
N VAL A 216 -15.62 6.15 3.72
CA VAL A 216 -16.21 7.44 3.30
C VAL A 216 -17.16 7.99 4.36
N VAL A 217 -18.04 7.16 4.93
CA VAL A 217 -18.94 7.58 6.01
C VAL A 217 -18.14 7.96 7.25
N GLY A 218 -17.07 7.22 7.56
CA GLY A 218 -16.13 7.57 8.62
C GLY A 218 -15.55 8.96 8.46
N ASP A 219 -15.12 9.32 7.24
CA ASP A 219 -14.61 10.65 6.91
C ASP A 219 -15.68 11.73 7.06
N ILE A 220 -16.92 11.47 6.62
CA ILE A 220 -18.04 12.40 6.78
C ILE A 220 -18.33 12.67 8.28
N VAL A 221 -18.36 11.61 9.09
CA VAL A 221 -18.58 11.73 10.53
C VAL A 221 -17.45 12.50 11.21
N ASP A 222 -16.20 12.25 10.79
CA ASP A 222 -15.02 12.94 11.32
C ASP A 222 -15.03 14.42 10.93
N ALA A 223 -15.33 14.75 9.68
CA ALA A 223 -15.51 16.12 9.24
C ALA A 223 -16.63 16.83 10.00
N ALA A 224 -17.76 16.15 10.25
CA ALA A 224 -18.88 16.71 11.02
C ALA A 224 -18.54 17.00 12.49
N LYS A 225 -17.64 16.20 13.09
CA LYS A 225 -17.13 16.45 14.44
C LYS A 225 -16.17 17.64 14.51
N HIS A 226 -15.58 18.02 13.39
CA HIS A 226 -14.53 19.06 13.26
C HIS A 226 -14.98 20.22 12.36
N LEU A 227 -16.27 20.63 12.44
CA LEU A 227 -16.83 21.68 11.57
C LEU A 227 -16.13 23.04 11.69
N HIS A 228 -15.49 23.33 12.80
CA HIS A 228 -14.82 24.62 13.07
C HIS A 228 -13.35 24.46 13.41
N VAL A 229 -12.79 23.27 13.19
CA VAL A 229 -11.40 22.94 13.49
C VAL A 229 -10.83 22.16 12.30
N ASN A 230 -9.67 22.59 11.82
CA ASN A 230 -8.99 21.84 10.76
C ASN A 230 -8.28 20.62 11.35
N ILE A 231 -8.56 19.47 10.75
CA ILE A 231 -7.77 18.26 10.96
C ILE A 231 -6.47 18.45 10.16
N VAL A 232 -5.37 18.59 10.88
CA VAL A 232 -4.06 18.70 10.24
C VAL A 232 -3.70 17.35 9.63
N THR A 233 -3.44 17.35 8.33
CA THR A 233 -2.90 16.16 7.65
C THR A 233 -1.40 16.32 7.54
N ASN A 234 -0.65 15.29 7.92
CA ASN A 234 0.82 15.24 7.87
C ASN A 234 1.32 15.13 6.42
N TRP A 235 0.81 15.95 5.53
CA TRP A 235 1.22 16.00 4.13
C TRP A 235 2.09 17.24 3.90
N ASN A 236 3.39 17.01 3.73
CA ASN A 236 4.33 18.09 3.45
C ASN A 236 4.67 18.09 1.95
N SER A 237 4.81 19.29 1.38
CA SER A 237 5.18 19.48 -0.02
C SER A 237 6.68 19.34 -0.30
N THR A 238 7.51 19.18 0.74
CA THR A 238 8.95 18.97 0.57
C THR A 238 9.20 17.57 -0.01
N PRO A 239 9.87 17.46 -1.18
CA PRO A 239 10.13 16.15 -1.77
C PRO A 239 10.97 15.25 -0.87
N ALA A 240 10.67 13.96 -0.88
CA ALA A 240 11.54 12.94 -0.31
C ALA A 240 12.80 12.78 -1.19
N VAL A 241 13.93 12.53 -0.55
CA VAL A 241 15.16 12.16 -1.26
C VAL A 241 15.19 10.64 -1.33
N LEU A 242 14.90 10.09 -2.52
CA LEU A 242 14.88 8.65 -2.73
C LEU A 242 16.27 8.14 -3.14
N LYS A 243 16.75 7.09 -2.48
CA LYS A 243 17.94 6.36 -2.91
C LYS A 243 17.63 5.44 -4.08
N PRO A 244 18.53 5.33 -5.06
CA PRO A 244 18.47 4.31 -6.09
C PRO A 244 18.46 2.89 -5.49
N LEU A 245 17.76 1.97 -6.15
CA LEU A 245 17.61 0.60 -5.63
C LEU A 245 18.91 -0.18 -5.54
N ASP A 246 19.85 0.05 -6.44
CA ASP A 246 21.19 -0.58 -6.45
C ASP A 246 21.99 -0.24 -5.18
N GLU A 247 21.71 0.88 -4.53
CA GLU A 247 22.31 1.26 -3.25
C GLU A 247 21.62 0.60 -2.04
N VAL A 248 20.41 0.09 -2.21
CA VAL A 248 19.56 -0.48 -1.12
C VAL A 248 19.29 -1.97 -1.29
N THR A 249 19.57 -2.58 -2.43
CA THR A 249 19.23 -3.98 -2.77
C THR A 249 19.85 -5.01 -1.82
N CYS A 250 21.01 -4.75 -1.24
CA CYS A 250 21.56 -5.63 -0.21
C CYS A 250 20.68 -5.77 1.03
N LEU A 251 19.79 -4.81 1.28
CA LEU A 251 18.86 -4.84 2.43
C LEU A 251 17.56 -5.61 2.11
N LEU A 252 17.23 -5.78 0.83
CA LEU A 252 15.96 -6.39 0.40
C LEU A 252 16.04 -7.91 0.22
N TYR A 253 17.22 -8.45 -0.12
CA TYR A 253 17.45 -9.88 -0.28
C TYR A 253 17.89 -10.60 0.99
N THR A 254 18.30 -9.88 1.99
CA THR A 254 18.51 -10.46 3.31
C THR A 254 17.17 -10.43 4.04
N SER A 255 16.62 -11.60 4.34
CA SER A 255 15.67 -11.78 5.43
C SER A 255 16.10 -10.86 6.59
N PRO A 256 15.18 -10.14 7.27
CA PRO A 256 15.59 -9.45 8.48
C PRO A 256 16.39 -10.43 9.32
N SER A 257 17.67 -10.15 9.49
CA SER A 257 18.49 -10.86 10.47
C SER A 257 17.75 -10.74 11.78
N PRO A 258 17.59 -11.83 12.55
CA PRO A 258 17.14 -11.70 13.91
C PRO A 258 18.04 -10.63 14.51
N ARG A 259 17.45 -9.57 15.00
CA ARG A 259 18.20 -8.51 15.69
C ARG A 259 18.77 -9.17 16.95
N ASP A 260 20.10 -9.23 17.03
CA ASP A 260 20.80 -9.53 18.24
C ASP A 260 20.52 -8.45 19.28
#